data_211b676e6dc4cbe7b880709d89b1a897
#
_entry.id   211b676e6dc4cbe7b880709d89b1a897
#
_cell.length_a   1.000
_cell.length_b   1.000
_cell.length_c   1.000
_cell.angle_alpha   90.00
_cell.angle_beta   90.00
_cell.angle_gamma   90.00
#
_symmetry.space_group_name_H-M   'P 1'
#
loop_
_entity.id
_entity.type
_entity.pdbx_description
1 polymer ?
#
loop_
_entity_poly.entity_id
_entity_poly.type
_entity_poly.pdbx_seq_one_letter_code
_entity_poly.pdbx_strand_id
1 'polypeptide(L)'
;TDVALTYVNNDYGKGLADVFAAQFAANGGTVSANVAHEDGKADYRAELGQLAATGSQNLVVLAYISGSGLTILQQANEGGEFTTFFGGDGMIGDAISGANLGNFVATRAGAYAGASADTFTKLATDAGLDPAATYAPQAYDAAFLLALAVQKNGNAGREGLSAALREVASAPGEKVLPGEWT
;
A
#
# COMPACT_ATOMS: atom_id res chain seq x y z
N THR A 1 23.57 -1.60 -5.41
CA THR A 1 22.43 -2.54 -5.44
C THR A 1 21.60 -2.24 -6.69
N ASP A 2 21.22 -3.28 -7.41
CA ASP A 2 20.32 -3.21 -8.58
C ASP A 2 19.05 -4.00 -8.33
N VAL A 3 17.98 -3.59 -8.97
CA VAL A 3 16.67 -4.24 -8.93
C VAL A 3 16.03 -4.26 -10.32
N ALA A 4 15.30 -5.31 -10.63
CA ALA A 4 14.29 -5.32 -11.69
C ALA A 4 12.95 -4.90 -11.08
N LEU A 5 12.17 -4.10 -11.80
CA LEU A 5 10.90 -3.54 -11.33
C LEU A 5 9.77 -3.91 -12.29
N THR A 6 8.68 -4.42 -11.76
CA THR A 6 7.41 -4.52 -12.49
C THR A 6 6.29 -3.83 -11.74
N TYR A 7 5.34 -3.28 -12.47
CA TYR A 7 4.20 -2.58 -11.89
C TYR A 7 2.92 -2.81 -12.71
N VAL A 8 1.79 -2.86 -12.00
CA VAL A 8 0.48 -2.92 -12.66
C VAL A 8 0.22 -1.64 -13.46
N ASN A 9 -0.20 -1.79 -14.72
CA ASN A 9 -0.38 -0.69 -15.66
C ASN A 9 -1.65 0.12 -15.36
N ASN A 10 -1.60 0.86 -14.25
CA ASN A 10 -2.62 1.83 -13.85
C ASN A 10 -1.94 2.99 -13.07
N ASP A 11 -2.72 3.98 -12.65
CA ASP A 11 -2.20 5.17 -11.95
C ASP A 11 -1.47 4.83 -10.65
N TYR A 12 -1.94 3.82 -9.90
CA TYR A 12 -1.28 3.35 -8.69
C TYR A 12 0.10 2.77 -8.99
N GLY A 13 0.17 1.74 -9.85
CA GLY A 13 1.42 1.05 -10.14
C GLY A 13 2.43 1.97 -10.83
N LYS A 14 1.98 2.74 -11.84
CA LYS A 14 2.84 3.68 -12.55
C LYS A 14 3.36 4.78 -11.63
N GLY A 15 2.50 5.39 -10.82
CA GLY A 15 2.89 6.45 -9.89
C GLY A 15 3.94 5.99 -8.89
N LEU A 16 3.76 4.80 -8.30
CA LEU A 16 4.74 4.21 -7.39
C LEU A 16 6.06 3.87 -8.11
N ALA A 17 6.00 3.30 -9.33
CA ALA A 17 7.17 2.94 -10.09
C ALA A 17 8.04 4.16 -10.44
N ASP A 18 7.42 5.24 -10.87
CA ASP A 18 8.11 6.49 -11.22
C ASP A 18 8.84 7.09 -9.99
N VAL A 19 8.14 7.16 -8.84
CA VAL A 19 8.72 7.69 -7.59
C VAL A 19 9.81 6.75 -7.06
N PHE A 20 9.56 5.45 -7.06
CA PHE A 20 10.54 4.45 -6.62
C PHE A 20 11.83 4.56 -7.45
N ALA A 21 11.73 4.55 -8.77
CA ALA A 21 12.89 4.60 -9.65
C ALA A 21 13.72 5.88 -9.42
N ALA A 22 13.06 7.03 -9.29
CA ALA A 22 13.73 8.31 -9.03
C ALA A 22 14.44 8.32 -7.66
N GLN A 23 13.78 7.87 -6.60
CA GLN A 23 14.35 7.88 -5.25
C GLN A 23 15.42 6.79 -5.07
N PHE A 24 15.23 5.63 -5.69
CA PHE A 24 16.21 4.55 -5.64
C PHE A 24 17.52 4.97 -6.32
N ALA A 25 17.44 5.63 -7.48
CA ALA A 25 18.60 6.19 -8.17
C ALA A 25 19.28 7.30 -7.35
N ALA A 26 18.50 8.21 -6.73
CA ALA A 26 19.02 9.27 -5.88
C ALA A 26 19.80 8.74 -4.65
N ASN A 27 19.46 7.53 -4.19
CA ASN A 27 20.15 6.82 -3.11
C ASN A 27 21.24 5.85 -3.60
N GLY A 28 21.66 5.94 -4.85
CA GLY A 28 22.77 5.15 -5.42
C GLY A 28 22.37 3.74 -5.86
N GLY A 29 21.08 3.44 -5.95
CA GLY A 29 20.57 2.20 -6.53
C GLY A 29 20.40 2.29 -8.05
N THR A 30 20.16 1.16 -8.70
CA THR A 30 19.92 1.07 -10.14
C THR A 30 18.65 0.24 -10.39
N VAL A 31 17.70 0.79 -11.14
CA VAL A 31 16.60 0.02 -11.70
C VAL A 31 17.05 -0.50 -13.06
N SER A 32 17.43 -1.77 -13.12
CA SER A 32 18.04 -2.40 -14.31
C SER A 32 17.02 -2.70 -15.41
N ALA A 33 15.76 -2.93 -15.05
CA ALA A 33 14.61 -2.98 -15.95
C ALA A 33 13.35 -2.48 -15.24
N ASN A 34 12.44 -1.88 -16.02
CA ASN A 34 11.15 -1.42 -15.54
C ASN A 34 10.07 -1.80 -16.56
N VAL A 35 9.24 -2.80 -16.22
CA VAL A 35 8.26 -3.41 -17.14
C VAL A 35 6.86 -3.30 -16.55
N ALA A 36 5.97 -2.64 -17.29
CA ALA A 36 4.54 -2.61 -16.96
C ALA A 36 3.88 -3.96 -17.27
N HIS A 37 2.90 -4.35 -16.47
CA HIS A 37 2.07 -5.52 -16.74
C HIS A 37 0.59 -5.20 -16.58
N GLU A 38 -0.26 -5.90 -17.34
CA GLU A 38 -1.71 -5.82 -17.19
C GLU A 38 -2.18 -6.70 -16.02
N ASP A 39 -3.19 -6.24 -15.28
CA ASP A 39 -3.77 -7.03 -14.20
C ASP A 39 -4.62 -8.19 -14.74
N GLY A 40 -4.81 -9.24 -13.93
CA GLY A 40 -5.71 -10.34 -14.21
C GLY A 40 -5.26 -11.33 -15.29
N LYS A 41 -4.00 -11.29 -15.75
CA LYS A 41 -3.45 -12.32 -16.63
C LYS A 41 -3.15 -13.60 -15.86
N ALA A 42 -3.28 -14.74 -16.53
CA ALA A 42 -2.91 -16.03 -15.98
C ALA A 42 -1.38 -16.32 -16.06
N ASP A 43 -0.67 -15.59 -16.90
CA ASP A 43 0.76 -15.82 -17.17
C ASP A 43 1.53 -14.50 -17.36
N TYR A 44 2.63 -14.36 -16.64
CA TYR A 44 3.54 -13.20 -16.65
C TYR A 44 4.98 -13.57 -17.01
N ARG A 45 5.23 -14.80 -17.50
CA ARG A 45 6.57 -15.29 -17.82
C ARG A 45 7.27 -14.48 -18.90
N ALA A 46 6.50 -13.83 -19.80
CA ALA A 46 7.07 -12.95 -20.82
C ALA A 46 7.66 -11.67 -20.18
N GLU A 47 6.95 -11.03 -19.28
CA GLU A 47 7.41 -9.86 -18.52
C GLU A 47 8.56 -10.25 -17.59
N LEU A 48 8.44 -11.38 -16.88
CA LEU A 48 9.49 -11.89 -16.00
C LEU A 48 10.78 -12.23 -16.79
N GLY A 49 10.66 -12.80 -17.99
CA GLY A 49 11.82 -13.07 -18.86
C GLY A 49 12.55 -11.79 -19.28
N GLN A 50 11.81 -10.70 -19.57
CA GLN A 50 12.42 -9.40 -19.86
C GLN A 50 13.18 -8.83 -18.65
N LEU A 51 12.60 -8.97 -17.46
CA LEU A 51 13.21 -8.52 -16.21
C LEU A 51 14.44 -9.35 -15.85
N ALA A 52 14.37 -10.68 -15.98
CA ALA A 52 15.46 -11.61 -15.69
C ALA A 52 16.65 -11.44 -16.64
N ALA A 53 16.43 -10.99 -17.88
CA ALA A 53 17.48 -10.74 -18.86
C ALA A 53 18.53 -9.70 -18.39
N THR A 54 18.22 -8.89 -17.38
CA THR A 54 19.16 -7.93 -16.77
C THR A 54 20.17 -8.58 -15.82
N GLY A 55 19.91 -9.82 -15.36
CA GLY A 55 20.73 -10.52 -14.37
C GLY A 55 20.50 -10.09 -12.93
N SER A 56 19.59 -9.16 -12.67
CA SER A 56 19.22 -8.79 -11.30
C SER A 56 18.48 -9.94 -10.60
N GLN A 57 18.87 -10.24 -9.37
CA GLN A 57 18.21 -11.25 -8.55
C GLN A 57 17.16 -10.64 -7.61
N ASN A 58 16.98 -9.31 -7.64
CA ASN A 58 16.07 -8.57 -6.81
C ASN A 58 14.89 -8.09 -7.66
N LEU A 59 13.68 -8.53 -7.32
CA LEU A 59 12.45 -8.13 -8.00
C LEU A 59 11.58 -7.26 -7.13
N VAL A 60 11.27 -6.06 -7.61
CA VAL A 60 10.26 -5.17 -7.03
C VAL A 60 8.95 -5.36 -7.78
N VAL A 61 7.87 -5.65 -7.06
CA VAL A 61 6.52 -5.85 -7.60
C VAL A 61 5.57 -4.81 -7.00
N LEU A 62 5.12 -3.88 -7.81
CA LEU A 62 4.16 -2.85 -7.43
C LEU A 62 2.80 -3.17 -8.06
N ALA A 63 2.02 -3.99 -7.39
CA ALA A 63 0.78 -4.56 -7.86
C ALA A 63 -0.19 -4.80 -6.69
N TYR A 64 -1.28 -5.52 -6.96
CA TYR A 64 -2.21 -5.98 -5.93
C TYR A 64 -2.05 -7.48 -5.73
N ILE A 65 -1.89 -7.91 -4.47
CA ILE A 65 -1.75 -9.34 -4.13
C ILE A 65 -3.00 -10.16 -4.53
N SER A 66 -4.17 -9.55 -4.50
CA SER A 66 -5.44 -10.15 -4.93
C SER A 66 -5.63 -10.19 -6.46
N GLY A 67 -4.76 -9.52 -7.21
CA GLY A 67 -4.75 -9.47 -8.67
C GLY A 67 -3.51 -10.17 -9.24
N SER A 68 -2.73 -9.43 -10.05
CA SER A 68 -1.52 -9.92 -10.71
C SER A 68 -0.40 -10.31 -9.73
N GLY A 69 -0.34 -9.67 -8.57
CA GLY A 69 0.81 -9.75 -7.66
C GLY A 69 1.16 -11.16 -7.21
N LEU A 70 0.18 -11.94 -6.76
CA LEU A 70 0.42 -13.32 -6.32
C LEU A 70 0.97 -14.20 -7.46
N THR A 71 0.36 -14.13 -8.63
CA THR A 71 0.77 -14.92 -9.80
C THR A 71 2.19 -14.55 -10.25
N ILE A 72 2.53 -13.26 -10.27
CA ILE A 72 3.89 -12.80 -10.59
C ILE A 72 4.90 -13.35 -9.59
N LEU A 73 4.63 -13.23 -8.29
CA LEU A 73 5.54 -13.75 -7.27
C LEU A 73 5.74 -15.26 -7.35
N GLN A 74 4.65 -16.02 -7.56
CA GLN A 74 4.73 -17.47 -7.72
C GLN A 74 5.55 -17.86 -8.95
N GLN A 75 5.27 -17.27 -10.12
CA GLN A 75 5.98 -17.58 -11.36
C GLN A 75 7.44 -17.14 -11.31
N ALA A 76 7.75 -16.00 -10.69
CA ALA A 76 9.12 -15.54 -10.50
C ALA A 76 9.92 -16.45 -9.54
N ASN A 77 9.28 -16.94 -8.48
CA ASN A 77 9.89 -17.89 -7.55
C ASN A 77 10.10 -19.27 -8.19
N GLU A 78 9.15 -19.76 -9.00
CA GLU A 78 9.26 -21.00 -9.76
C GLU A 78 10.36 -20.94 -10.82
N GLY A 79 10.54 -19.78 -11.48
CA GLY A 79 11.57 -19.55 -12.48
C GLY A 79 13.00 -19.58 -11.92
N GLY A 80 13.15 -19.15 -10.66
CA GLY A 80 14.42 -19.20 -9.94
C GLY A 80 15.43 -18.12 -10.31
N GLU A 81 15.08 -17.20 -11.21
CA GLU A 81 15.95 -16.08 -11.60
C GLU A 81 16.01 -15.00 -10.52
N PHE A 82 14.94 -14.89 -9.73
CA PHE A 82 14.84 -13.93 -8.62
C PHE A 82 14.89 -14.65 -7.28
N THR A 83 15.67 -14.12 -6.35
CA THR A 83 15.85 -14.67 -5.01
C THR A 83 15.35 -13.78 -3.89
N THR A 84 15.12 -12.49 -4.19
CA THR A 84 14.64 -11.51 -3.23
C THR A 84 13.50 -10.70 -3.86
N PHE A 85 12.42 -10.54 -3.11
CA PHE A 85 11.20 -9.90 -3.58
C PHE A 85 10.82 -8.72 -2.69
N PHE A 86 10.40 -7.62 -3.30
CA PHE A 86 9.96 -6.43 -2.61
C PHE A 86 8.59 -5.99 -3.13
N GLY A 87 7.76 -5.44 -2.24
CA GLY A 87 6.44 -4.93 -2.59
C GLY A 87 6.05 -3.66 -1.85
N GLY A 88 5.02 -3.01 -2.37
CA GLY A 88 4.30 -1.94 -1.67
C GLY A 88 3.12 -2.48 -0.86
N ASP A 89 2.31 -1.58 -0.36
CA ASP A 89 1.12 -1.86 0.44
C ASP A 89 0.10 -2.76 -0.28
N GLY A 90 -0.07 -2.60 -1.58
CA GLY A 90 -0.95 -3.45 -2.40
C GLY A 90 -0.54 -4.92 -2.45
N MET A 91 0.71 -5.23 -2.10
CA MET A 91 1.23 -6.60 -2.06
C MET A 91 1.07 -7.28 -0.69
N ILE A 92 0.40 -6.62 0.26
CA ILE A 92 0.15 -7.15 1.61
C ILE A 92 -1.29 -7.66 1.71
N GLY A 93 -1.43 -8.92 2.11
CA GLY A 93 -2.71 -9.58 2.30
C GLY A 93 -2.52 -11.07 2.60
N ASP A 94 -3.56 -11.76 3.05
CA ASP A 94 -3.50 -13.17 3.49
C ASP A 94 -3.00 -14.12 2.40
N ALA A 95 -3.28 -13.80 1.13
CA ALA A 95 -2.85 -14.59 -0.02
C ALA A 95 -1.33 -14.75 -0.13
N ILE A 96 -0.54 -13.82 0.44
CA ILE A 96 0.92 -13.89 0.38
C ILE A 96 1.48 -15.13 1.07
N SER A 97 0.82 -15.63 2.11
CA SER A 97 1.22 -16.84 2.82
C SER A 97 1.24 -18.08 1.91
N GLY A 98 0.38 -18.10 0.89
CA GLY A 98 0.30 -19.16 -0.12
C GLY A 98 1.41 -19.12 -1.18
N ALA A 99 2.16 -18.03 -1.27
CA ALA A 99 3.23 -17.89 -2.27
C ALA A 99 4.54 -18.59 -1.87
N ASN A 100 4.66 -19.02 -0.62
CA ASN A 100 5.83 -19.73 -0.05
C ASN A 100 7.18 -19.04 -0.37
N LEU A 101 7.20 -17.73 -0.25
CA LEU A 101 8.38 -16.89 -0.54
C LEU A 101 9.25 -16.76 0.70
N GLY A 102 10.49 -17.25 0.62
CA GLY A 102 11.46 -17.14 1.73
C GLY A 102 11.96 -15.72 2.00
N ASN A 103 11.99 -14.86 0.97
CA ASN A 103 12.62 -13.53 1.00
C ASN A 103 11.70 -12.46 0.39
N PHE A 104 10.54 -12.26 0.96
CA PHE A 104 9.63 -11.18 0.58
C PHE A 104 9.56 -10.11 1.66
N VAL A 105 9.75 -8.86 1.27
CA VAL A 105 9.62 -7.67 2.13
C VAL A 105 8.67 -6.69 1.47
N ALA A 106 7.66 -6.23 2.20
CA ALA A 106 6.77 -5.18 1.72
C ALA A 106 6.61 -4.06 2.75
N THR A 107 6.30 -2.87 2.28
CA THR A 107 6.05 -1.69 3.11
C THR A 107 4.59 -1.29 3.02
N ARG A 108 4.04 -0.83 4.13
CA ARG A 108 2.68 -0.26 4.19
C ARG A 108 2.63 0.94 5.12
N ALA A 109 1.59 1.73 4.99
CA ALA A 109 1.28 2.74 5.99
C ALA A 109 1.00 2.05 7.34
N GLY A 110 1.70 2.50 8.38
CA GLY A 110 1.50 2.03 9.75
C GLY A 110 0.60 2.97 10.54
N ALA A 111 -0.01 2.46 11.60
CA ALA A 111 -0.64 3.29 12.62
C ALA A 111 0.41 3.77 13.63
N TYR A 112 0.21 4.96 14.20
CA TYR A 112 1.01 5.41 15.33
C TYR A 112 0.74 4.52 16.55
N ALA A 113 1.80 4.18 17.29
CA ALA A 113 1.66 3.50 18.57
C ALA A 113 1.19 4.48 19.67
N GLY A 114 0.42 3.97 20.64
CA GLY A 114 -0.03 4.74 21.80
C GLY A 114 -1.52 4.57 22.08
N ALA A 115 -2.05 5.30 23.06
CA ALA A 115 -3.41 5.14 23.57
C ALA A 115 -4.50 5.23 22.49
N SER A 116 -4.33 6.06 21.46
CA SER A 116 -5.25 6.13 20.32
C SER A 116 -5.32 4.80 19.54
N ALA A 117 -4.15 4.20 19.27
CA ALA A 117 -4.08 2.93 18.55
C ALA A 117 -4.66 1.79 19.40
N ASP A 118 -4.41 1.80 20.71
CA ASP A 118 -4.96 0.79 21.64
C ASP A 118 -6.48 0.88 21.68
N THR A 119 -7.04 2.11 21.76
CA THR A 119 -8.49 2.34 21.77
C THR A 119 -9.11 1.93 20.42
N PHE A 120 -8.50 2.30 19.28
CA PHE A 120 -8.96 1.85 17.97
C PHE A 120 -8.96 0.33 17.85
N THR A 121 -7.85 -0.32 18.27
CA THR A 121 -7.71 -1.77 18.24
C THR A 121 -8.86 -2.45 19.01
N LYS A 122 -9.16 -1.93 20.21
CA LYS A 122 -10.28 -2.45 21.00
C LYS A 122 -11.63 -2.26 20.30
N LEU A 123 -11.92 -1.07 19.79
CA LEU A 123 -13.18 -0.76 19.09
C LEU A 123 -13.37 -1.64 17.84
N ALA A 124 -12.34 -1.81 17.03
CA ALA A 124 -12.39 -2.64 15.84
C ALA A 124 -12.62 -4.12 16.20
N THR A 125 -11.90 -4.63 17.20
CA THR A 125 -12.06 -6.00 17.69
C THR A 125 -13.46 -6.25 18.25
N ASP A 126 -13.98 -5.34 19.07
CA ASP A 126 -15.32 -5.45 19.64
C ASP A 126 -16.40 -5.42 18.54
N ALA A 127 -16.12 -4.76 17.42
CA ALA A 127 -16.99 -4.73 16.23
C ALA A 127 -16.79 -5.95 15.28
N GLY A 128 -15.90 -6.88 15.61
CA GLY A 128 -15.61 -8.05 14.78
C GLY A 128 -14.79 -7.74 13.52
N LEU A 129 -14.07 -6.61 13.51
CA LEU A 129 -13.20 -6.17 12.43
C LEU A 129 -11.74 -6.48 12.76
N ASP A 130 -10.91 -6.68 11.73
CA ASP A 130 -9.46 -6.80 11.90
C ASP A 130 -8.80 -5.42 12.04
N PRO A 131 -8.30 -5.05 13.24
CA PRO A 131 -7.64 -3.77 13.44
C PRO A 131 -6.28 -3.65 12.71
N ALA A 132 -5.69 -4.78 12.31
CA ALA A 132 -4.41 -4.84 11.60
C ALA A 132 -4.56 -4.80 10.08
N ALA A 133 -5.79 -4.82 9.55
CA ALA A 133 -6.02 -4.70 8.11
C ALA A 133 -5.39 -3.42 7.56
N THR A 134 -4.83 -3.52 6.35
CA THR A 134 -4.17 -2.38 5.70
C THR A 134 -5.13 -1.20 5.59
N TYR A 135 -4.70 -0.04 6.09
CA TYR A 135 -5.47 1.21 6.16
C TYR A 135 -6.70 1.22 7.09
N ALA A 136 -6.97 0.19 7.89
CA ALA A 136 -8.12 0.20 8.80
C ALA A 136 -8.15 1.41 9.76
N PRO A 137 -7.06 1.76 10.50
CA PRO A 137 -7.06 2.95 11.34
C PRO A 137 -7.20 4.24 10.54
N GLN A 138 -6.57 4.35 9.39
CA GLN A 138 -6.66 5.54 8.53
C GLN A 138 -8.07 5.73 7.94
N ALA A 139 -8.76 4.64 7.61
CA ALA A 139 -10.14 4.68 7.15
C ALA A 139 -11.10 5.15 8.25
N TYR A 140 -10.87 4.70 9.49
CA TYR A 140 -11.59 5.18 10.66
C TYR A 140 -11.40 6.69 10.85
N ASP A 141 -10.16 7.16 10.88
CA ASP A 141 -9.85 8.58 11.04
C ASP A 141 -10.45 9.42 9.91
N ALA A 142 -10.37 8.96 8.66
CA ALA A 142 -10.95 9.65 7.51
C ALA A 142 -12.48 9.80 7.64
N ALA A 143 -13.18 8.75 8.11
CA ALA A 143 -14.62 8.80 8.31
C ALA A 143 -15.02 9.84 9.38
N PHE A 144 -14.27 9.89 10.50
CA PHE A 144 -14.51 10.86 11.56
C PHE A 144 -14.17 12.28 11.17
N LEU A 145 -13.06 12.49 10.49
CA LEU A 145 -12.72 13.82 9.96
C LEU A 145 -13.81 14.35 9.02
N LEU A 146 -14.38 13.49 8.17
CA LEU A 146 -15.50 13.86 7.32
C LEU A 146 -16.76 14.19 8.12
N ALA A 147 -17.10 13.38 9.14
CA ALA A 147 -18.25 13.65 10.00
C ALA A 147 -18.13 14.98 10.75
N LEU A 148 -16.97 15.25 11.34
CA LEU A 148 -16.67 16.51 12.01
C LEU A 148 -16.69 17.71 11.04
N ALA A 149 -16.19 17.52 9.80
CA ALA A 149 -16.23 18.54 8.77
C ALA A 149 -17.67 18.87 8.34
N VAL A 150 -18.52 17.85 8.19
CA VAL A 150 -19.96 18.04 7.90
C VAL A 150 -20.66 18.79 9.03
N GLN A 151 -20.39 18.41 10.28
CA GLN A 151 -20.95 19.10 11.46
C GLN A 151 -20.51 20.56 11.49
N LYS A 152 -19.23 20.84 11.28
CA LYS A 152 -18.69 22.20 11.24
C LYS A 152 -19.25 23.02 10.08
N ASN A 153 -19.40 22.42 8.91
CA ASN A 153 -19.97 23.07 7.72
C ASN A 153 -21.48 23.31 7.82
N GLY A 154 -22.17 22.63 8.75
CA GLY A 154 -23.62 22.71 8.95
C GLY A 154 -24.44 21.94 7.91
N ASN A 155 -23.81 21.35 6.91
CA ASN A 155 -24.46 20.52 5.88
C ASN A 155 -23.42 19.61 5.18
N ALA A 156 -23.91 18.56 4.49
CA ALA A 156 -23.09 17.61 3.76
C ALA A 156 -22.81 18.01 2.29
N GLY A 157 -23.17 19.23 1.89
CA GLY A 157 -22.90 19.75 0.55
C GLY A 157 -21.41 19.96 0.32
N ARG A 158 -21.01 19.95 -0.96
CA ARG A 158 -19.59 20.14 -1.33
C ARG A 158 -19.04 21.53 -1.01
N GLU A 159 -19.91 22.53 -0.99
CA GLU A 159 -19.51 23.91 -0.72
C GLU A 159 -19.06 24.05 0.73
N GLY A 160 -17.88 24.60 0.95
CA GLY A 160 -17.28 24.80 2.27
C GLY A 160 -16.69 23.53 2.90
N LEU A 161 -17.08 22.33 2.49
CA LEU A 161 -16.66 21.08 3.16
C LEU A 161 -15.14 20.86 3.16
N SER A 162 -14.45 21.19 2.08
CA SER A 162 -12.99 21.08 1.99
C SER A 162 -12.27 22.03 2.96
N ALA A 163 -12.81 23.25 3.15
CA ALA A 163 -12.26 24.19 4.14
C ALA A 163 -12.53 23.68 5.57
N ALA A 164 -13.75 23.25 5.86
CA ALA A 164 -14.12 22.68 7.15
C ALA A 164 -13.27 21.45 7.51
N LEU A 165 -12.99 20.56 6.53
CA LEU A 165 -12.13 19.39 6.72
C LEU A 165 -10.71 19.78 7.14
N ARG A 166 -10.12 20.78 6.48
CA ARG A 166 -8.78 21.27 6.85
C ARG A 166 -8.75 21.88 8.24
N GLU A 167 -9.80 22.61 8.62
CA GLU A 167 -9.88 23.23 9.93
C GLU A 167 -10.03 22.20 11.06
N VAL A 168 -10.86 21.15 10.89
CA VAL A 168 -11.00 20.10 11.92
C VAL A 168 -9.78 19.20 12.02
N ALA A 169 -8.98 19.10 10.94
CA ALA A 169 -7.76 18.31 10.90
C ALA A 169 -6.51 19.06 11.38
N SER A 170 -6.64 20.36 11.73
CA SER A 170 -5.48 21.23 12.02
C SER A 170 -5.59 21.87 13.40
N ALA A 171 -4.42 22.07 14.04
CA ALA A 171 -4.35 22.88 15.27
C ALA A 171 -4.58 24.39 14.94
N PRO A 172 -5.11 25.17 15.92
CA PRO A 172 -5.44 24.78 17.29
C PRO A 172 -6.81 24.09 17.40
N GLY A 173 -6.96 23.23 18.39
CA GLY A 173 -8.22 22.52 18.65
C GLY A 173 -8.09 21.50 19.77
N GLU A 174 -9.21 20.95 20.18
CA GLU A 174 -9.25 19.83 21.08
C GLU A 174 -8.90 18.53 20.35
N LYS A 175 -8.04 17.70 20.95
CA LYS A 175 -7.68 16.42 20.39
C LYS A 175 -8.73 15.39 20.79
N VAL A 176 -9.44 14.87 19.82
CA VAL A 176 -10.44 13.80 20.00
C VAL A 176 -9.79 12.45 19.69
N LEU A 177 -9.88 11.51 20.63
CA LEU A 177 -9.39 10.15 20.45
C LEU A 177 -10.52 9.22 19.96
N PRO A 178 -10.19 8.05 19.38
CA PRO A 178 -11.18 7.06 18.99
C PRO A 178 -12.13 6.73 20.16
N GLY A 179 -13.45 6.79 19.91
CA GLY A 179 -14.48 6.53 20.92
C GLY A 179 -14.87 7.71 21.82
N GLU A 180 -14.21 8.87 21.75
CA GLU A 180 -14.50 10.05 22.59
C GLU A 180 -15.51 11.05 21.96
N TRP A 181 -15.96 10.77 20.76
CA TRP A 181 -16.90 11.64 20.05
C TRP A 181 -18.34 11.26 20.41
N THR A 182 -19.00 12.11 21.17
CA THR A 182 -20.43 12.02 21.55
C THR A 182 -21.14 13.34 21.26
#